data_456d458b6a342cbfa60e8005104f9b6d
#
_entry.id   456d458b6a342cbfa60e8005104f9b6d
#
_cell.length_a   1.000
_cell.length_b   1.000
_cell.length_c   1.000
_cell.angle_alpha   90.00
_cell.angle_beta   90.00
_cell.angle_gamma   90.00
#
_symmetry.space_group_name_H-M   'P 1'
#
loop_
_entity.id
_entity.type
_entity.pdbx_description
1 polymer ?
#
loop_
_entity_poly.entity_id
_entity_poly.type
_entity_poly.pdbx_seq_one_letter_code
_entity_poly.pdbx_strand_id
1 'polypeptide(L)'
;MPFHGTGVATNDAYAARSSYSSAMICHWKLTTKQTNLEVVHRSIDEYLSVKPYYTTDYYPLTGVDSTTASNRWLAYQLNRTADATGIIMAFRRPESTDSTLTVRLQGLDMNRQYEIENVDTGLKTTLSGRALADGLQLKLSRPRSSLLMRYKEVAMPKHQKQ
;
A
#
# COMPACT_ATOMS: atom_id res chain seq x y z
N MET A 1 4.20 -10.60 -13.13
CA MET A 1 5.47 -9.96 -12.70
C MET A 1 6.57 -11.01 -12.66
N PRO A 2 7.80 -10.73 -13.13
CA PRO A 2 8.90 -11.65 -12.94
C PRO A 2 9.14 -11.85 -11.43
N PHE A 3 9.44 -13.07 -11.06
CA PHE A 3 9.68 -13.48 -9.69
C PHE A 3 11.07 -12.98 -9.25
N HIS A 4 11.09 -11.82 -8.60
CA HIS A 4 12.31 -11.32 -7.96
C HIS A 4 12.05 -11.24 -6.46
N GLY A 5 12.64 -12.18 -5.72
CA GLY A 5 12.70 -12.08 -4.27
C GLY A 5 13.73 -11.00 -3.90
N THR A 6 13.28 -9.97 -3.22
CA THR A 6 14.16 -8.99 -2.57
C THR A 6 14.30 -9.35 -1.10
N GLY A 7 15.53 -9.29 -0.58
CA GLY A 7 15.80 -9.64 0.81
C GLY A 7 15.46 -8.52 1.78
N VAL A 8 14.81 -8.87 2.87
CA VAL A 8 14.52 -7.95 3.99
C VAL A 8 15.38 -8.35 5.18
N ALA A 9 16.21 -7.42 5.66
CA ALA A 9 17.07 -7.60 6.85
C ALA A 9 16.99 -6.39 7.79
N THR A 10 15.94 -5.57 7.68
CA THR A 10 15.83 -4.30 8.38
C THR A 10 14.59 -4.26 9.28
N ASN A 11 14.65 -3.43 10.30
CA ASN A 11 13.53 -3.07 11.17
C ASN A 11 12.75 -1.84 10.66
N ASP A 12 13.05 -1.38 9.46
CA ASP A 12 12.50 -0.18 8.84
C ASP A 12 11.35 -0.54 7.90
N ALA A 13 10.15 -0.06 8.20
CA ALA A 13 8.95 -0.31 7.42
C ALA A 13 9.07 0.14 5.95
N TYR A 14 9.78 1.25 5.68
CA TYR A 14 10.02 1.70 4.31
C TYR A 14 10.80 0.65 3.50
N ALA A 15 11.91 0.16 4.06
CA ALA A 15 12.73 -0.84 3.39
C ALA A 15 12.02 -2.20 3.31
N ALA A 16 11.30 -2.62 4.36
CA ALA A 16 10.52 -3.85 4.35
C ALA A 16 9.47 -3.81 3.23
N ARG A 17 8.63 -2.77 3.18
CA ARG A 17 7.58 -2.59 2.16
C ARG A 17 8.14 -2.44 0.75
N SER A 18 9.31 -1.83 0.59
CA SER A 18 9.97 -1.73 -0.72
C SER A 18 10.43 -3.09 -1.27
N SER A 19 10.49 -4.10 -0.41
CA SER A 19 10.87 -5.47 -0.76
C SER A 19 9.67 -6.40 -0.97
N TYR A 20 8.44 -5.91 -0.74
CA TYR A 20 7.25 -6.73 -0.93
C TYR A 20 7.00 -7.02 -2.41
N SER A 21 6.75 -8.28 -2.70
CA SER A 21 6.48 -8.79 -4.03
C SER A 21 5.69 -10.10 -3.92
N SER A 22 5.54 -10.85 -4.98
CA SER A 22 4.95 -12.20 -4.94
C SER A 22 5.72 -13.17 -4.05
N ALA A 23 7.02 -12.90 -3.82
CA ALA A 23 7.87 -13.62 -2.86
C ALA A 23 8.78 -12.64 -2.12
N MET A 24 8.90 -12.81 -0.82
CA MET A 24 9.83 -12.08 0.03
C MET A 24 10.90 -13.03 0.56
N ILE A 25 12.16 -12.65 0.45
CA ILE A 25 13.29 -13.39 1.03
C ILE A 25 13.64 -12.74 2.36
N CYS A 26 13.61 -13.52 3.43
CA CYS A 26 13.97 -13.07 4.77
C CYS A 26 15.47 -13.25 5.00
N HIS A 27 16.20 -12.16 5.20
CA HIS A 27 17.65 -12.15 5.47
C HIS A 27 17.98 -11.77 6.92
N TRP A 28 17.00 -11.75 7.83
CA TRP A 28 17.26 -11.51 9.25
C TRP A 28 18.16 -12.59 9.86
N LYS A 29 19.16 -12.16 10.59
CA LYS A 29 19.99 -13.07 11.39
C LYS A 29 19.27 -13.39 12.70
N LEU A 30 18.35 -14.35 12.69
CA LEU A 30 17.47 -14.67 13.82
C LEU A 30 18.21 -15.16 15.07
N THR A 31 19.49 -15.58 14.92
CA THR A 31 20.32 -16.07 16.03
C THR A 31 21.06 -14.95 16.77
N THR A 32 20.97 -13.71 16.34
CA THR A 32 21.65 -12.59 16.97
C THR A 32 20.73 -11.83 17.93
N LYS A 33 21.27 -11.41 19.09
CA LYS A 33 20.54 -10.57 20.07
C LYS A 33 20.13 -9.20 19.53
N GLN A 34 20.68 -8.78 18.39
CA GLN A 34 20.38 -7.49 17.76
C GLN A 34 19.08 -7.53 16.91
N THR A 35 18.59 -8.73 16.58
CA THR A 35 17.35 -8.86 15.79
C THR A 35 16.16 -8.76 16.71
N ASN A 36 15.33 -7.73 16.50
CA ASN A 36 14.07 -7.58 17.21
C ASN A 36 13.01 -8.50 16.58
N LEU A 37 12.71 -9.61 17.24
CA LEU A 37 11.77 -10.61 16.73
C LEU A 37 10.33 -10.10 16.60
N GLU A 38 9.91 -9.16 17.44
CA GLU A 38 8.57 -8.54 17.31
C GLU A 38 8.44 -7.76 16.00
N VAL A 39 9.50 -7.02 15.63
CA VAL A 39 9.52 -6.30 14.35
C VAL A 39 9.53 -7.26 13.18
N VAL A 40 10.28 -8.37 13.28
CA VAL A 40 10.31 -9.42 12.26
C VAL A 40 8.91 -10.03 12.09
N HIS A 41 8.26 -10.44 13.18
CA HIS A 41 6.91 -10.99 13.14
C HIS A 41 5.92 -10.01 12.50
N ARG A 42 5.92 -8.75 12.94
CA ARG A 42 5.04 -7.72 12.39
C ARG A 42 5.25 -7.52 10.88
N SER A 43 6.51 -7.51 10.44
CA SER A 43 6.83 -7.37 9.01
C SER A 43 6.36 -8.56 8.19
N ILE A 44 6.49 -9.78 8.73
CA ILE A 44 6.01 -11.01 8.10
C ILE A 44 4.48 -11.02 8.04
N ASP A 45 3.81 -10.69 9.13
CA ASP A 45 2.34 -10.66 9.21
C ASP A 45 1.76 -9.62 8.24
N GLU A 46 2.35 -8.43 8.18
CA GLU A 46 1.97 -7.40 7.21
C GLU A 46 2.17 -7.93 5.78
N TYR A 47 3.34 -8.50 5.47
CA TYR A 47 3.61 -9.09 4.16
C TYR A 47 2.59 -10.17 3.80
N LEU A 48 2.33 -11.13 4.68
CA LEU A 48 1.38 -12.21 4.44
C LEU A 48 -0.04 -11.67 4.17
N SER A 49 -0.41 -10.58 4.81
CA SER A 49 -1.70 -9.93 4.63
C SER A 49 -1.86 -9.24 3.27
N VAL A 50 -0.76 -8.83 2.63
CA VAL A 50 -0.76 -8.16 1.32
C VAL A 50 -0.29 -9.05 0.17
N LYS A 51 0.40 -10.15 0.47
CA LYS A 51 0.91 -11.09 -0.53
C LYS A 51 -0.13 -11.53 -1.56
N PRO A 52 -1.40 -11.85 -1.21
CA PRO A 52 -2.40 -12.27 -2.18
C PRO A 52 -2.69 -11.23 -3.27
N TYR A 53 -2.41 -9.95 -3.03
CA TYR A 53 -2.64 -8.90 -4.01
C TYR A 53 -1.56 -8.82 -5.10
N TYR A 54 -0.36 -9.39 -4.88
CA TYR A 54 0.74 -9.32 -5.86
C TYR A 54 0.52 -10.18 -7.11
N THR A 55 -0.56 -10.94 -7.17
CA THR A 55 -0.98 -11.73 -8.35
C THR A 55 -2.26 -11.16 -8.99
N THR A 56 -2.67 -9.95 -8.61
CA THR A 56 -3.88 -9.29 -9.10
C THR A 56 -3.55 -8.11 -10.04
N ASP A 57 -4.54 -7.30 -10.40
CA ASP A 57 -4.36 -6.18 -11.30
C ASP A 57 -3.43 -5.13 -10.69
N TYR A 58 -2.42 -4.72 -11.44
CA TYR A 58 -1.44 -3.71 -11.04
C TYR A 58 -1.68 -2.40 -11.79
N TYR A 59 -1.84 -1.31 -11.03
CA TYR A 59 -1.96 0.04 -11.56
C TYR A 59 -0.84 0.94 -11.00
N PRO A 60 0.10 1.42 -11.84
CA PRO A 60 1.04 2.46 -11.41
C PRO A 60 0.25 3.78 -11.19
N LEU A 61 0.32 4.32 -9.99
CA LEU A 61 -0.36 5.57 -9.63
C LEU A 61 0.55 6.81 -9.80
N THR A 62 1.83 6.58 -9.97
CA THR A 62 2.84 7.55 -10.38
C THR A 62 3.45 7.11 -11.71
N GLY A 63 3.93 8.05 -12.52
CA GLY A 63 4.50 7.72 -13.83
C GLY A 63 5.69 6.75 -13.74
N VAL A 64 5.96 6.04 -14.83
CA VAL A 64 7.06 5.06 -14.91
C VAL A 64 8.44 5.67 -14.72
N ASP A 65 8.60 6.93 -15.07
CA ASP A 65 9.85 7.71 -14.88
C ASP A 65 10.17 7.88 -13.38
N SER A 66 9.17 7.73 -12.51
CA SER A 66 9.37 7.83 -11.06
C SER A 66 10.10 6.63 -10.45
N THR A 67 10.25 5.53 -11.17
CA THR A 67 10.80 4.27 -10.63
C THR A 67 12.25 4.38 -10.16
N THR A 68 13.06 5.24 -10.77
CA THR A 68 14.48 5.45 -10.42
C THR A 68 14.77 6.78 -9.74
N ALA A 69 13.85 7.74 -9.79
CA ALA A 69 14.07 9.10 -9.28
C ALA A 69 13.90 9.16 -7.75
N SER A 70 14.94 9.52 -7.00
CA SER A 70 14.92 9.62 -5.52
C SER A 70 14.14 10.82 -4.98
N ASN A 71 13.86 11.83 -5.84
CA ASN A 71 13.20 13.09 -5.51
C ASN A 71 11.68 13.09 -5.75
N ARG A 72 11.08 11.95 -6.10
CA ARG A 72 9.64 11.82 -6.39
C ARG A 72 9.02 10.70 -5.58
N TRP A 73 7.71 10.79 -5.37
CA TRP A 73 6.93 9.70 -4.84
C TRP A 73 6.88 8.53 -5.82
N LEU A 74 6.77 7.32 -5.24
CA LEU A 74 6.37 6.12 -5.96
C LEU A 74 5.10 5.61 -5.31
N ALA A 75 4.07 5.36 -6.10
CA ALA A 75 2.83 4.75 -5.61
C ALA A 75 2.24 3.79 -6.65
N TYR A 76 1.66 2.71 -6.16
CA TYR A 76 0.93 1.75 -6.98
C TYR A 76 -0.27 1.21 -6.22
N GLN A 77 -1.22 0.70 -6.99
CA GLN A 77 -2.42 0.01 -6.52
C GLN A 77 -2.38 -1.44 -7.00
N LEU A 78 -2.77 -2.35 -6.12
CA LEU A 78 -3.09 -3.72 -6.48
C LEU A 78 -4.59 -3.92 -6.23
N ASN A 79 -5.33 -4.28 -7.27
CA ASN A 79 -6.79 -4.39 -7.22
C ASN A 79 -7.22 -5.84 -7.46
N ARG A 80 -8.01 -6.38 -6.55
CA ARG A 80 -8.62 -7.69 -6.68
C ARG A 80 -10.09 -7.53 -6.98
N THR A 81 -10.41 -7.51 -8.26
CA THR A 81 -11.75 -7.25 -8.78
C THR A 81 -12.77 -8.31 -8.29
N ALA A 82 -12.32 -9.55 -8.09
CA ALA A 82 -13.20 -10.67 -7.73
C ALA A 82 -13.96 -10.47 -6.41
N ASP A 83 -13.40 -9.74 -5.46
CA ASP A 83 -14.02 -9.44 -4.16
C ASP A 83 -14.03 -7.94 -3.83
N ALA A 84 -13.78 -7.12 -4.83
CA ALA A 84 -13.78 -5.66 -4.73
C ALA A 84 -12.90 -5.13 -3.58
N THR A 85 -11.71 -5.73 -3.42
CA THR A 85 -10.70 -5.33 -2.43
C THR A 85 -9.40 -4.93 -3.12
N GLY A 86 -8.53 -4.22 -2.39
CA GLY A 86 -7.21 -3.92 -2.89
C GLY A 86 -6.33 -3.22 -1.86
N ILE A 87 -5.12 -2.92 -2.31
CA ILE A 87 -4.15 -2.15 -1.53
C ILE A 87 -3.58 -0.99 -2.34
N ILE A 88 -3.15 0.04 -1.62
CA ILE A 88 -2.34 1.13 -2.13
C ILE A 88 -1.04 1.11 -1.36
N MET A 89 0.07 1.03 -2.08
CA MET A 89 1.40 1.17 -1.53
C MET A 89 2.00 2.46 -2.05
N ALA A 90 2.48 3.32 -1.15
CA ALA A 90 3.08 4.57 -1.51
C ALA A 90 4.38 4.82 -0.74
N PHE A 91 5.34 5.44 -1.40
CA PHE A 91 6.66 5.76 -0.88
C PHE A 91 6.97 7.23 -1.14
N ARG A 92 7.14 7.99 -0.08
CA ARG A 92 7.80 9.30 -0.16
C ARG A 92 9.30 9.06 -0.10
N ARG A 93 9.98 9.23 -1.23
CA ARG A 93 11.41 8.93 -1.33
C ARG A 93 12.28 9.95 -0.61
N PRO A 94 13.57 9.63 -0.36
CA PRO A 94 14.45 10.43 0.51
C PRO A 94 14.56 11.90 0.12
N GLU A 95 14.59 12.21 -1.17
CA GLU A 95 14.80 13.57 -1.69
C GLU A 95 13.49 14.26 -2.12
N SER A 96 12.32 13.63 -1.85
CA SER A 96 11.03 14.23 -2.19
C SER A 96 10.71 15.40 -1.28
N THR A 97 10.48 16.58 -1.88
CA THR A 97 10.07 17.80 -1.17
C THR A 97 8.60 17.79 -0.79
N ASP A 98 7.77 17.13 -1.59
CA ASP A 98 6.33 17.14 -1.40
C ASP A 98 5.91 16.18 -0.28
N SER A 99 5.15 16.69 0.69
CA SER A 99 4.60 15.88 1.78
C SER A 99 3.26 15.21 1.43
N THR A 100 2.69 15.53 0.29
CA THR A 100 1.40 15.01 -0.19
C THR A 100 1.52 14.53 -1.63
N LEU A 101 0.69 13.55 -1.98
CA LEU A 101 0.51 13.05 -3.34
C LEU A 101 -0.98 12.80 -3.58
N THR A 102 -1.52 13.31 -4.67
CA THR A 102 -2.87 12.93 -5.12
C THR A 102 -2.78 11.80 -6.12
N VAL A 103 -3.44 10.69 -5.83
CA VAL A 103 -3.51 9.51 -6.71
C VAL A 103 -4.95 9.27 -7.17
N ARG A 104 -5.11 8.64 -8.33
CA ARG A 104 -6.42 8.26 -8.89
C ARG A 104 -6.49 6.75 -8.97
N LEU A 105 -7.41 6.15 -8.21
CA LEU A 105 -7.57 4.70 -8.22
C LEU A 105 -8.30 4.23 -9.48
N GLN A 106 -7.95 3.04 -9.89
CA GLN A 106 -8.46 2.42 -11.12
C GLN A 106 -9.15 1.09 -10.81
N GLY A 107 -9.98 0.60 -11.75
CA GLY A 107 -10.65 -0.69 -11.63
C GLY A 107 -11.74 -0.75 -10.56
N LEU A 108 -12.24 0.40 -10.06
CA LEU A 108 -13.31 0.48 -9.08
C LEU A 108 -14.66 0.74 -9.75
N ASP A 109 -15.75 0.23 -9.15
CA ASP A 109 -17.10 0.65 -9.52
C ASP A 109 -17.39 2.05 -8.96
N MET A 110 -17.61 3.01 -9.84
CA MET A 110 -17.83 4.43 -9.49
C MET A 110 -19.06 4.65 -8.61
N ASN A 111 -20.03 3.75 -8.66
CA ASN A 111 -21.31 3.85 -7.94
C ASN A 111 -21.29 3.14 -6.58
N ARG A 112 -20.20 2.47 -6.25
CA ARG A 112 -20.04 1.75 -4.99
C ARG A 112 -19.31 2.59 -3.95
N GLN A 113 -19.45 2.18 -2.69
CA GLN A 113 -18.73 2.76 -1.56
C GLN A 113 -17.59 1.82 -1.16
N TYR A 114 -16.48 2.42 -0.78
CA TYR A 114 -15.28 1.70 -0.35
C TYR A 114 -14.83 2.21 1.01
N GLU A 115 -14.65 1.30 1.97
CA GLU A 115 -13.94 1.61 3.21
C GLU A 115 -12.44 1.58 2.90
N ILE A 116 -11.76 2.68 3.19
CA ILE A 116 -10.32 2.83 3.07
C ILE A 116 -9.74 2.81 4.48
N GLU A 117 -8.77 1.94 4.72
CA GLU A 117 -8.05 1.83 6.00
C GLU A 117 -6.58 2.20 5.80
N ASN A 118 -6.09 3.13 6.59
CA ASN A 118 -4.65 3.34 6.74
C ASN A 118 -4.11 2.31 7.73
N VAL A 119 -3.29 1.37 7.27
CA VAL A 119 -2.80 0.25 8.08
C VAL A 119 -1.89 0.70 9.23
N ASP A 120 -1.16 1.82 9.04
CA ASP A 120 -0.22 2.32 10.03
C ASP A 120 -0.93 2.98 11.23
N THR A 121 -2.12 3.56 11.00
CA THR A 121 -2.85 4.31 12.03
C THR A 121 -4.17 3.64 12.44
N GLY A 122 -4.65 2.68 11.67
CA GLY A 122 -5.97 2.07 11.83
C GLY A 122 -7.14 3.00 11.46
N LEU A 123 -6.87 4.21 10.96
CA LEU A 123 -7.92 5.15 10.57
C LEU A 123 -8.67 4.64 9.35
N LYS A 124 -9.98 4.71 9.41
CA LYS A 124 -10.89 4.28 8.36
C LYS A 124 -11.73 5.44 7.86
N THR A 125 -11.97 5.45 6.57
CA THR A 125 -12.81 6.42 5.88
C THR A 125 -13.60 5.71 4.79
N THR A 126 -14.84 6.15 4.53
CA THR A 126 -15.66 5.63 3.44
C THR A 126 -15.76 6.68 2.34
N LEU A 127 -15.42 6.29 1.11
CA LEU A 127 -15.46 7.13 -0.07
C LEU A 127 -16.14 6.38 -1.23
N SER A 128 -16.79 7.11 -2.12
CA SER A 128 -17.31 6.51 -3.35
C SER A 128 -16.19 6.14 -4.31
N GLY A 129 -16.42 5.13 -5.16
CA GLY A 129 -15.48 4.80 -6.23
C GLY A 129 -15.15 5.99 -7.12
N ARG A 130 -16.17 6.86 -7.39
CA ARG A 130 -15.96 8.12 -8.13
C ARG A 130 -14.99 9.04 -7.41
N ALA A 131 -15.16 9.29 -6.12
CA ALA A 131 -14.25 10.14 -5.36
C ALA A 131 -12.81 9.60 -5.37
N LEU A 132 -12.65 8.29 -5.29
CA LEU A 132 -11.34 7.61 -5.35
C LEU A 132 -10.70 7.72 -6.74
N ALA A 133 -11.49 7.67 -7.81
CA ALA A 133 -11.03 7.85 -9.18
C ALA A 133 -10.73 9.31 -9.51
N ASP A 134 -11.46 10.26 -8.92
CA ASP A 134 -11.22 11.68 -9.09
C ASP A 134 -9.95 12.14 -8.37
N GLY A 135 -9.66 11.61 -7.17
CA GLY A 135 -8.41 11.87 -6.47
C GLY A 135 -8.42 11.56 -4.98
N LEU A 136 -7.55 10.68 -4.56
CA LEU A 136 -7.26 10.39 -3.15
C LEU A 136 -5.95 11.07 -2.76
N GLN A 137 -6.00 11.95 -1.76
CA GLN A 137 -4.79 12.58 -1.24
C GLN A 137 -4.11 11.68 -0.22
N LEU A 138 -2.85 11.33 -0.49
CA LEU A 138 -1.95 10.63 0.41
C LEU A 138 -1.05 11.65 1.12
N LYS A 139 -0.74 11.44 2.40
CA LYS A 139 0.11 12.33 3.18
C LYS A 139 1.16 11.54 3.96
N LEU A 140 2.42 11.92 3.79
CA LEU A 140 3.56 11.44 4.57
C LEU A 140 4.42 12.64 4.96
N SER A 141 4.48 12.96 6.24
CA SER A 141 5.17 14.17 6.74
C SER A 141 6.70 14.08 6.63
N ARG A 142 7.25 12.87 6.67
CA ARG A 142 8.70 12.64 6.65
C ARG A 142 9.16 12.08 5.30
N PRO A 143 10.27 12.56 4.71
CA PRO A 143 10.94 11.86 3.62
C PRO A 143 11.36 10.44 4.05
N ARG A 144 11.61 9.58 3.07
CA ARG A 144 11.95 8.18 3.26
C ARG A 144 10.95 7.46 4.17
N SER A 145 9.68 7.61 3.87
CA SER A 145 8.58 6.94 4.57
C SER A 145 7.64 6.25 3.59
N SER A 146 6.91 5.26 4.07
CA SER A 146 5.94 4.49 3.28
C SER A 146 4.56 4.54 3.91
N LEU A 147 3.55 4.31 3.09
CA LEU A 147 2.15 4.23 3.47
C LEU A 147 1.57 2.97 2.86
N LEU A 148 0.89 2.18 3.66
CA LEU A 148 0.07 1.07 3.23
C LEU A 148 -1.40 1.37 3.56
N MET A 149 -2.24 1.36 2.55
CA MET A 149 -3.69 1.44 2.72
C MET A 149 -4.35 0.19 2.16
N ARG A 150 -5.44 -0.23 2.77
CA ARG A 150 -6.33 -1.26 2.25
C ARG A 150 -7.65 -0.62 1.90
N TYR A 151 -8.34 -1.17 0.92
CA TYR A 151 -9.71 -0.83 0.65
C TYR A 151 -10.55 -2.06 0.38
N LYS A 152 -11.83 -1.94 0.69
CA LYS A 152 -12.84 -2.94 0.37
C LYS A 152 -14.17 -2.26 0.07
N GLU A 153 -14.92 -2.82 -0.87
CA GLU A 153 -16.31 -2.41 -1.10
C GLU A 153 -17.13 -2.64 0.17
N VAL A 154 -18.01 -1.70 0.48
CA VAL A 154 -18.97 -1.80 1.57
C VAL A 154 -20.39 -1.62 1.05
N ALA A 155 -21.33 -2.35 1.65
CA ALA A 155 -22.75 -2.20 1.30
C ALA A 155 -23.21 -0.75 1.53
N MET A 156 -23.97 -0.20 0.60
CA MET A 156 -24.64 1.07 0.85
C MET A 156 -25.57 0.91 2.05
N PRO A 157 -25.60 1.90 2.95
CA PRO A 157 -26.61 1.91 4.00
C PRO A 157 -27.99 1.86 3.33
N LYS A 158 -28.80 0.87 3.71
CA LYS A 158 -30.19 0.81 3.23
C LYS A 158 -30.85 2.11 3.67
N HIS A 159 -31.28 2.95 2.72
CA HIS A 159 -32.17 4.05 3.05
C HIS A 159 -33.40 3.45 3.73
N GLN A 160 -33.56 3.71 5.03
CA GLN A 160 -34.83 3.51 5.70
C GLN A 160 -35.82 4.43 4.99
N LYS A 161 -36.74 3.86 4.22
CA LYS A 161 -37.90 4.59 3.73
C LYS A 161 -38.70 5.00 4.98
N GLN A 162 -38.74 6.31 5.24
CA GLN A 162 -39.75 6.90 6.10
C GLN A 162 -41.10 6.84 5.40
#